data_4ffe22ec378cd91ebd114652ac39d564
#
_entry.id   4ffe22ec378cd91ebd114652ac39d564
#
_cell.length_a   1.000
_cell.length_b   1.000
_cell.length_c   1.000
_cell.angle_alpha   90.00
_cell.angle_beta   90.00
_cell.angle_gamma   90.00
#
_symmetry.space_group_name_H-M   'P 1'
#
loop_
_entity.id
_entity.type
_entity.pdbx_description
1 polymer ?
#
loop_
_entity_poly.entity_id
_entity_poly.type
_entity_poly.pdbx_seq_one_letter_code
_entity_poly.pdbx_strand_id
1 'polypeptide(L)'
;MVEHGYADKGHIMAVEFDRKIIVYWWIMANFGLLVSFIGIPLMLIWIPFGWLAHMKQYEHMSGGLTDRSLNMRMGWIFKKQQNIALDKLTDVSISEGPVLKAFGVVKMQFETAGAAPFILTGVKNSDQFRDLVLQQRDSLFFEQFLIQCYRPKPNQ
;
A
#
# COMPACT_ATOMS: atom_id res chain seq x y z
N MET A 1 -1.29 22.12 -4.32
CA MET A 1 -2.55 21.38 -4.29
C MET A 1 -2.52 20.46 -5.49
N VAL A 2 -2.00 19.26 -5.31
CA VAL A 2 -1.90 18.28 -6.42
C VAL A 2 -3.10 17.35 -6.24
N GLU A 3 -4.13 17.58 -7.04
CA GLU A 3 -5.22 16.61 -7.19
C GLU A 3 -4.64 15.32 -7.77
N HIS A 4 -4.61 14.30 -6.96
CA HIS A 4 -4.30 12.96 -7.41
C HIS A 4 -5.45 12.44 -8.27
N GLY A 5 -5.34 12.59 -9.58
CA GLY A 5 -6.31 12.18 -10.59
C GLY A 5 -6.58 10.67 -10.66
N TYR A 6 -6.64 10.00 -9.52
CA TYR A 6 -6.95 8.57 -9.40
C TYR A 6 -8.31 8.31 -8.74
N ALA A 7 -9.03 9.37 -8.31
CA ALA A 7 -10.26 9.25 -7.54
C ALA A 7 -11.51 8.91 -8.36
N ASP A 8 -11.43 8.80 -9.71
CA ASP A 8 -12.62 8.85 -10.55
C ASP A 8 -12.98 7.54 -11.28
N LYS A 9 -12.67 6.37 -10.73
CA LYS A 9 -13.16 5.12 -11.35
C LYS A 9 -13.65 4.10 -10.33
N GLY A 10 -14.80 4.38 -9.71
CA GLY A 10 -15.53 3.38 -8.92
C GLY A 10 -14.77 2.86 -7.70
N HIS A 11 -13.91 3.69 -7.10
CA HIS A 11 -13.23 3.32 -5.86
C HIS A 11 -14.17 3.49 -4.67
N ILE A 12 -14.31 2.45 -3.86
CA ILE A 12 -15.09 2.48 -2.62
C ILE A 12 -14.34 3.32 -1.58
N MET A 13 -12.99 3.25 -1.57
CA MET A 13 -12.13 4.01 -0.67
C MET A 13 -10.75 4.21 -1.30
N ALA A 14 -10.24 5.45 -1.25
CA ALA A 14 -8.85 5.76 -1.61
C ALA A 14 -7.93 5.46 -0.43
N VAL A 15 -6.75 4.91 -0.73
CA VAL A 15 -5.71 4.70 0.29
C VAL A 15 -5.04 6.02 0.61
N GLU A 16 -5.18 6.49 1.84
CA GLU A 16 -4.53 7.69 2.32
C GLU A 16 -3.21 7.33 3.02
N PHE A 17 -2.11 7.88 2.52
CA PHE A 17 -0.78 7.65 3.09
C PHE A 17 -0.42 8.75 4.09
N ASP A 18 0.16 8.35 5.24
CA ASP A 18 0.64 9.30 6.23
C ASP A 18 1.99 9.90 5.80
N ARG A 19 2.08 11.23 5.81
CA ARG A 19 3.31 11.97 5.49
C ARG A 19 4.49 11.64 6.42
N LYS A 20 4.23 11.08 7.59
CA LYS A 20 5.27 10.62 8.54
C LYS A 20 6.19 9.56 7.94
N ILE A 21 5.75 8.85 6.89
CA ILE A 21 6.59 7.88 6.16
C ILE A 21 7.79 8.57 5.49
N ILE A 22 7.66 9.83 5.08
CA ILE A 22 8.76 10.61 4.49
C ILE A 22 9.87 10.79 5.53
N VAL A 23 9.49 11.17 6.75
CA VAL A 23 10.41 11.38 7.87
C VAL A 23 11.11 10.07 8.25
N TYR A 24 10.35 8.98 8.29
CA TYR A 24 10.90 7.65 8.54
C TYR A 24 11.97 7.26 7.50
N TRP A 25 11.67 7.37 6.22
CA TRP A 25 12.63 7.04 5.15
C TRP A 25 13.87 7.93 5.19
N TRP A 26 13.66 9.22 5.44
CA TRP A 26 14.76 10.18 5.54
C TRP A 26 15.70 9.86 6.71
N ILE A 27 15.16 9.55 7.90
CA ILE A 27 15.96 9.18 9.08
C ILE A 27 16.69 7.86 8.84
N MET A 28 16.03 6.85 8.29
CA MET A 28 16.66 5.56 8.00
C MET A 28 17.83 5.69 7.00
N ALA A 29 17.66 6.49 5.95
CA ALA A 29 18.72 6.77 4.98
C ALA A 29 19.90 7.49 5.63
N ASN A 30 19.65 8.49 6.47
CA ASN A 30 20.70 9.23 7.16
C ASN A 30 21.43 8.38 8.20
N PHE A 31 20.73 7.50 8.93
CA PHE A 31 21.35 6.57 9.87
C PHE A 31 22.31 5.60 9.17
N GLY A 32 21.93 5.08 8.00
CA GLY A 32 22.81 4.23 7.19
C GLY A 32 24.08 4.95 6.73
N LEU A 33 23.96 6.23 6.36
CA LEU A 33 25.11 7.06 5.97
C LEU A 33 26.03 7.42 7.15
N LEU A 34 25.45 7.64 8.33
CA LEU A 34 26.22 7.95 9.56
C LEU A 34 27.12 6.81 9.99
N VAL A 35 26.67 5.57 9.84
CA VAL A 35 27.46 4.37 10.18
C VAL A 35 28.65 4.19 9.23
N SER A 36 28.58 4.73 8.03
CA SER A 36 29.66 4.68 7.05
C SER A 36 30.58 5.89 7.20
N PHE A 37 31.83 5.67 7.56
CA PHE A 37 32.83 6.74 7.76
C PHE A 37 33.01 7.63 6.48
N ILE A 38 32.79 7.06 5.31
CA ILE A 38 32.81 7.76 4.01
C ILE A 38 31.51 8.52 3.77
N GLY A 39 30.43 8.14 4.45
CA GLY A 39 29.11 8.74 4.29
C GLY A 39 28.95 10.13 4.94
N ILE A 40 29.80 10.50 5.90
CA ILE A 40 29.68 11.77 6.63
C ILE A 40 29.70 12.98 5.69
N PRO A 41 30.67 13.19 4.81
CA PRO A 41 30.64 14.31 3.87
C PRO A 41 29.51 14.19 2.83
N LEU A 42 29.14 12.99 2.44
CA LEU A 42 28.05 12.73 1.52
C LEU A 42 26.68 13.05 2.16
N MET A 43 26.57 12.89 3.48
CA MET A 43 25.36 13.17 4.24
C MET A 43 24.93 14.64 4.14
N LEU A 44 25.89 15.58 4.13
CA LEU A 44 25.61 17.00 3.97
C LEU A 44 24.90 17.33 2.64
N ILE A 45 25.25 16.61 1.59
CA ILE A 45 24.61 16.74 0.27
C ILE A 45 23.28 15.99 0.26
N TRP A 46 23.23 14.82 0.90
CA TRP A 46 22.05 13.95 0.92
C TRP A 46 20.88 14.52 1.72
N ILE A 47 21.15 15.30 2.78
CA ILE A 47 20.10 15.87 3.63
C ILE A 47 19.05 16.65 2.81
N PRO A 48 19.41 17.70 2.02
CA PRO A 48 18.44 18.45 1.23
C PRO A 48 17.89 17.63 0.04
N PHE A 49 18.76 16.91 -0.66
CA PHE A 49 18.35 16.13 -1.85
C PHE A 49 17.50 14.92 -1.50
N GLY A 50 17.85 14.20 -0.42
CA GLY A 50 17.11 13.06 0.07
C GLY A 50 15.69 13.42 0.48
N TRP A 51 15.53 14.55 1.17
CA TRP A 51 14.21 15.06 1.52
C TRP A 51 13.32 15.31 0.30
N LEU A 52 13.85 16.00 -0.70
CA LEU A 52 13.14 16.25 -1.96
C LEU A 52 12.81 14.98 -2.72
N ALA A 53 13.74 14.01 -2.76
CA ALA A 53 13.51 12.72 -3.42
C ALA A 53 12.40 11.91 -2.75
N HIS A 54 12.42 11.82 -1.41
CA HIS A 54 11.40 11.12 -0.64
C HIS A 54 10.03 11.81 -0.72
N MET A 55 10.00 13.13 -0.75
CA MET A 55 8.77 13.90 -0.93
C MET A 55 8.14 13.62 -2.30
N LYS A 56 8.94 13.60 -3.38
CA LYS A 56 8.48 13.22 -4.72
C LYS A 56 8.02 11.76 -4.78
N GLN A 57 8.72 10.87 -4.12
CA GLN A 57 8.31 9.46 -4.05
C GLN A 57 6.94 9.30 -3.37
N TYR A 58 6.70 10.04 -2.28
CA TYR A 58 5.41 10.06 -1.59
C TYR A 58 4.28 10.59 -2.49
N GLU A 59 4.51 11.68 -3.22
CA GLU A 59 3.53 12.27 -4.14
C GLU A 59 3.09 11.32 -5.26
N HIS A 60 3.96 10.35 -5.63
CA HIS A 60 3.67 9.36 -6.66
C HIS A 60 3.12 8.04 -6.10
N MET A 61 2.84 7.99 -4.79
CA MET A 61 2.13 6.87 -4.17
C MET A 61 0.64 7.12 -4.23
N SER A 62 -0.09 6.23 -4.87
CA SER A 62 -1.54 6.26 -4.93
C SER A 62 -2.10 4.86 -4.95
N GLY A 63 -3.26 4.69 -4.36
CA GLY A 63 -3.94 3.41 -4.33
C GLY A 63 -5.43 3.59 -4.11
N GLY A 64 -6.20 2.60 -4.48
CA GLY A 64 -7.63 2.59 -4.28
C GLY A 64 -8.19 1.18 -4.31
N LEU A 65 -9.19 0.97 -3.47
CA LEU A 65 -10.01 -0.22 -3.44
C LEU A 65 -11.19 -0.04 -4.40
N THR A 66 -11.35 -0.99 -5.30
CA THR A 66 -12.54 -1.14 -6.16
C THR A 66 -13.36 -2.34 -5.71
N ASP A 67 -14.54 -2.50 -6.27
CA ASP A 67 -15.44 -3.61 -5.94
C ASP A 67 -14.78 -5.00 -6.08
N ARG A 68 -13.81 -5.16 -6.98
CA ARG A 68 -13.20 -6.45 -7.30
C ARG A 68 -11.69 -6.49 -7.15
N SER A 69 -11.03 -5.36 -6.95
CA SER A 69 -9.57 -5.31 -6.93
C SER A 69 -9.02 -4.18 -6.09
N LEU A 70 -7.84 -4.40 -5.56
CA LEU A 70 -7.01 -3.41 -4.90
C LEU A 70 -5.93 -2.94 -5.88
N ASN A 71 -6.02 -1.68 -6.32
CA ASN A 71 -5.09 -1.08 -7.25
C ASN A 71 -4.09 -0.20 -6.52
N MET A 72 -2.80 -0.43 -6.74
CA MET A 72 -1.72 0.32 -6.13
C MET A 72 -0.72 0.79 -7.15
N ARG A 73 -0.30 2.05 -7.02
CA ARG A 73 0.78 2.65 -7.80
C ARG A 73 1.82 3.20 -6.84
N MET A 74 3.07 2.87 -7.08
CA MET A 74 4.20 3.32 -6.28
C MET A 74 5.39 3.65 -7.17
N GLY A 75 6.20 4.61 -6.71
CA GLY A 75 7.50 4.94 -7.27
C GLY A 75 7.49 6.12 -8.24
N TRP A 76 8.54 6.93 -8.11
CA TRP A 76 8.79 8.09 -8.95
C TRP A 76 9.67 7.73 -10.15
N ILE A 77 10.83 7.09 -9.92
CA ILE A 77 11.78 6.68 -10.97
C ILE A 77 11.36 5.32 -11.53
N PHE A 78 11.16 4.34 -10.63
CA PHE A 78 10.69 3.00 -10.99
C PHE A 78 9.21 2.88 -10.64
N LYS A 79 8.36 3.10 -11.64
CA LYS A 79 6.91 3.00 -11.47
C LYS A 79 6.51 1.53 -11.35
N LYS A 80 6.05 1.13 -10.17
CA LYS A 80 5.45 -0.17 -9.93
C LYS A 80 3.95 0.00 -9.79
N GLN A 81 3.19 -0.63 -10.67
CA GLN A 81 1.75 -0.71 -10.58
C GLN A 81 1.37 -2.16 -10.27
N GLN A 82 0.57 -2.35 -9.25
CA GLN A 82 0.08 -3.65 -8.85
C GLN A 82 -1.44 -3.62 -8.75
N ASN A 83 -2.08 -4.64 -9.32
CA ASN A 83 -3.51 -4.86 -9.22
C ASN A 83 -3.71 -6.22 -8.55
N ILE A 84 -4.29 -6.21 -7.36
CA ILE A 84 -4.56 -7.39 -6.57
C ILE A 84 -6.05 -7.67 -6.66
N ALA A 85 -6.41 -8.77 -7.29
CA ALA A 85 -7.79 -9.21 -7.35
C ALA A 85 -8.23 -9.74 -5.96
N LEU A 86 -9.36 -9.25 -5.44
CA LEU A 86 -9.83 -9.56 -4.09
C LEU A 86 -10.22 -11.04 -3.94
N ASP A 87 -10.63 -11.69 -5.01
CA ASP A 87 -10.92 -13.13 -5.03
C ASP A 87 -9.69 -14.01 -4.81
N LYS A 88 -8.48 -13.47 -5.02
CA LYS A 88 -7.20 -14.15 -4.78
C LYS A 88 -6.53 -13.74 -3.47
N LEU A 89 -7.10 -12.78 -2.77
CA LEU A 89 -6.58 -12.31 -1.51
C LEU A 89 -6.83 -13.34 -0.41
N THR A 90 -5.76 -13.84 0.19
CA THR A 90 -5.83 -14.87 1.24
C THR A 90 -5.91 -14.22 2.61
N ASP A 91 -5.03 -13.27 2.90
CA ASP A 91 -4.96 -12.60 4.20
C ASP A 91 -4.46 -11.17 4.10
N VAL A 92 -4.82 -10.36 5.11
CA VAL A 92 -4.32 -9.00 5.30
C VAL A 92 -3.82 -8.83 6.73
N SER A 93 -2.52 -8.81 6.90
CA SER A 93 -1.88 -8.64 8.19
C SER A 93 -1.35 -7.22 8.38
N ILE A 94 -1.41 -6.74 9.62
CA ILE A 94 -0.85 -5.45 10.05
C ILE A 94 0.26 -5.75 11.04
N SER A 95 1.42 -5.14 10.84
CA SER A 95 2.56 -5.26 11.73
C SER A 95 3.18 -3.91 12.05
N GLU A 96 3.56 -3.74 13.31
CA GLU A 96 4.24 -2.56 13.82
C GLU A 96 5.60 -2.96 14.38
N GLY A 97 6.67 -2.55 13.73
CA GLY A 97 8.01 -2.65 14.30
C GLY A 97 8.27 -1.52 15.31
N PRO A 98 9.27 -1.65 16.21
CA PRO A 98 9.54 -0.65 17.24
C PRO A 98 9.81 0.74 16.65
N VAL A 99 10.50 0.80 15.51
CA VAL A 99 10.80 2.05 14.80
C VAL A 99 9.54 2.62 14.16
N LEU A 100 8.75 1.81 13.46
CA LEU A 100 7.50 2.24 12.83
C LEU A 100 6.51 2.76 13.87
N LYS A 101 6.42 2.07 15.03
CA LYS A 101 5.58 2.48 16.15
C LYS A 101 5.97 3.85 16.70
N ALA A 102 7.27 4.15 16.82
CA ALA A 102 7.76 5.45 17.26
C ALA A 102 7.30 6.60 16.33
N PHE A 103 7.11 6.33 15.03
CA PHE A 103 6.59 7.29 14.05
C PHE A 103 5.07 7.21 13.88
N GLY A 104 4.38 6.29 14.56
CA GLY A 104 2.95 6.05 14.39
C GLY A 104 2.60 5.57 12.99
N VAL A 105 3.48 4.80 12.38
CA VAL A 105 3.35 4.26 11.02
C VAL A 105 3.21 2.76 11.10
N VAL A 106 2.27 2.19 10.37
CA VAL A 106 2.05 0.74 10.30
C VAL A 106 2.46 0.16 8.95
N LYS A 107 2.77 -1.12 8.97
CA LYS A 107 3.06 -1.93 7.78
C LYS A 107 1.91 -2.90 7.57
N MET A 108 1.28 -2.84 6.41
CA MET A 108 0.25 -3.79 5.98
C MET A 108 0.84 -4.77 4.96
N GLN A 109 0.52 -6.03 5.09
CA GLN A 109 0.93 -7.08 4.17
C GLN A 109 -0.31 -7.77 3.62
N PHE A 110 -0.39 -7.85 2.30
CA PHE A 110 -1.47 -8.50 1.57
C PHE A 110 -0.92 -9.80 1.00
N GLU A 111 -1.49 -10.90 1.43
CA GLU A 111 -1.13 -12.23 0.95
C GLU A 111 -2.12 -12.68 -0.12
N THR A 112 -1.58 -13.19 -1.22
CA THR A 112 -2.37 -13.66 -2.35
C THR A 112 -2.00 -15.08 -2.73
N ALA A 113 -2.97 -15.87 -3.15
CA ALA A 113 -2.74 -17.23 -3.59
C ALA A 113 -1.82 -17.26 -4.83
N GLY A 114 -0.63 -17.85 -4.68
CA GLY A 114 0.32 -18.07 -5.77
C GLY A 114 1.21 -16.89 -6.16
N ALA A 115 1.23 -15.80 -5.37
CA ALA A 115 2.12 -14.67 -5.62
C ALA A 115 2.85 -14.24 -4.33
N ALA A 116 3.96 -13.51 -4.51
CA ALA A 116 4.68 -12.93 -3.38
C ALA A 116 3.79 -11.91 -2.64
N PRO A 117 3.89 -11.83 -1.30
CA PRO A 117 3.11 -10.89 -0.52
C PRO A 117 3.42 -9.45 -0.91
N PHE A 118 2.37 -8.64 -0.99
CA PHE A 118 2.50 -7.22 -1.26
C PHE A 118 2.50 -6.43 0.05
N ILE A 119 3.43 -5.51 0.18
CA ILE A 119 3.64 -4.75 1.40
C ILE A 119 3.38 -3.27 1.15
N LEU A 120 2.53 -2.69 1.99
CA LEU A 120 2.29 -1.25 2.10
C LEU A 120 2.76 -0.73 3.46
N THR A 121 3.42 0.41 3.46
CA THR A 121 3.83 1.07 4.70
C THR A 121 3.28 2.49 4.71
N GLY A 122 2.72 2.92 5.86
CA GLY A 122 2.23 4.28 6.04
C GLY A 122 0.79 4.50 5.63
N VAL A 123 -0.04 3.46 5.64
CA VAL A 123 -1.49 3.58 5.43
C VAL A 123 -2.13 4.18 6.67
N LYS A 124 -2.88 5.26 6.50
CA LYS A 124 -3.71 5.82 7.57
C LYS A 124 -4.94 4.94 7.80
N ASN A 125 -5.41 4.89 9.06
CA ASN A 125 -6.58 4.10 9.44
C ASN A 125 -6.49 2.63 8.95
N SER A 126 -5.33 2.03 9.14
CA SER A 126 -5.00 0.69 8.64
C SER A 126 -6.00 -0.38 9.05
N ASP A 127 -6.53 -0.31 10.29
CA ASP A 127 -7.53 -1.27 10.77
C ASP A 127 -8.84 -1.16 9.97
N GLN A 128 -9.36 0.07 9.80
CA GLN A 128 -10.56 0.30 9.01
C GLN A 128 -10.37 -0.11 7.56
N PHE A 129 -9.20 0.18 7.00
CA PHE A 129 -8.88 -0.19 5.63
C PHE A 129 -8.79 -1.71 5.46
N ARG A 130 -8.16 -2.42 6.40
CA ARG A 130 -8.12 -3.90 6.42
C ARG A 130 -9.52 -4.48 6.47
N ASP A 131 -10.33 -4.01 7.42
CA ASP A 131 -11.68 -4.54 7.62
C ASP A 131 -12.57 -4.31 6.39
N LEU A 132 -12.43 -3.15 5.73
CA LEU A 132 -13.13 -2.86 4.48
C LEU A 132 -12.68 -3.78 3.33
N VAL A 133 -11.38 -4.03 3.21
CA VAL A 133 -10.82 -4.94 2.19
C VAL A 133 -11.34 -6.36 2.39
N LEU A 134 -11.35 -6.85 3.63
CA LEU A 134 -11.85 -8.18 3.98
C LEU A 134 -13.37 -8.28 3.76
N GLN A 135 -14.13 -7.28 4.15
CA GLN A 135 -15.57 -7.22 3.92
C GLN A 135 -15.90 -7.27 2.42
N GLN A 136 -15.18 -6.51 1.61
CA GLN A 136 -15.38 -6.51 0.17
C GLN A 136 -15.01 -7.84 -0.47
N ARG A 137 -13.94 -8.47 -0.02
CA ARG A 137 -13.57 -9.83 -0.43
C ARG A 137 -14.69 -10.84 -0.12
N ASP A 138 -15.19 -10.81 1.11
CA ASP A 138 -16.20 -11.78 1.56
C ASP A 138 -17.53 -11.59 0.82
N SER A 139 -17.90 -10.34 0.48
CA SER A 139 -19.07 -10.06 -0.35
C SER A 139 -18.95 -10.67 -1.76
N LEU A 140 -17.77 -10.60 -2.36
CA LEU A 140 -17.51 -11.23 -3.66
C LEU A 140 -17.61 -12.78 -3.60
N PHE A 141 -17.09 -13.39 -2.55
CA PHE A 141 -17.25 -14.84 -2.37
C PHE A 141 -18.70 -15.23 -2.21
N PHE A 142 -19.48 -14.45 -1.47
CA PHE A 142 -20.91 -14.70 -1.30
C PHE A 142 -21.68 -14.57 -2.63
N GLU A 143 -21.41 -13.53 -3.42
CA GLU A 143 -22.01 -13.38 -4.75
C GLU A 143 -21.66 -14.55 -5.69
N GLN A 144 -20.43 -14.98 -5.72
CA GLN A 144 -19.98 -16.11 -6.53
C GLN A 144 -20.66 -17.41 -6.09
N PHE A 145 -20.79 -17.63 -4.79
CA PHE A 145 -21.50 -18.79 -4.23
C PHE A 145 -22.97 -18.80 -4.65
N LEU A 146 -23.69 -17.67 -4.55
CA LEU A 146 -25.08 -17.56 -4.98
C LEU A 146 -25.25 -17.86 -6.47
N ILE A 147 -24.38 -17.30 -7.33
CA ILE A 147 -24.41 -17.56 -8.77
C ILE A 147 -24.20 -19.03 -9.06
N GLN A 148 -23.31 -19.69 -8.34
CA GLN A 148 -23.02 -21.12 -8.53
C GLN A 148 -24.18 -22.01 -8.05
N CYS A 149 -24.85 -21.64 -6.97
CA CYS A 149 -26.03 -22.35 -6.47
C CYS A 149 -27.27 -22.19 -7.36
N TYR A 150 -27.40 -20.98 -7.99
CA TYR A 150 -28.56 -20.66 -8.83
C TYR A 150 -28.36 -21.02 -10.31
N ARG A 151 -27.23 -21.60 -10.71
CA ARG A 151 -27.00 -21.99 -12.10
C ARG A 151 -27.99 -23.13 -12.46
N PRO A 152 -28.96 -22.90 -13.36
CA PRO A 152 -29.86 -23.95 -13.81
C PRO A 152 -29.02 -25.06 -14.43
N LYS A 153 -29.33 -26.33 -14.07
CA LYS A 153 -28.70 -27.50 -14.71
C LYS A 153 -28.97 -27.40 -16.21
N PRO A 154 -27.94 -27.54 -17.07
CA PRO A 154 -28.19 -27.64 -18.50
C PRO A 154 -29.10 -28.83 -18.72
N ASN A 155 -30.23 -28.63 -19.45
CA ASN A 155 -31.16 -29.69 -19.83
C ASN A 155 -30.37 -30.78 -20.55
N GLN A 156 -30.36 -31.97 -19.97
CA GLN A 156 -29.97 -33.19 -20.67
C GLN A 156 -31.08 -33.61 -21.65
#